data_7a45295811c8afde03a4891ad324172d
#
_entry.id   7a45295811c8afde03a4891ad324172d
#
_cell.length_a   1.000
_cell.length_b   1.000
_cell.length_c   1.000
_cell.angle_alpha   90.00
_cell.angle_beta   90.00
_cell.angle_gamma   90.00
#
_symmetry.space_group_name_H-M   'P 1'
#
loop_
_entity.id
_entity.type
_entity.pdbx_description
1 polymer ?
#
loop_
_entity_poly.entity_id
_entity_poly.type
_entity_poly.pdbx_seq_one_letter_code
_entity_poly.pdbx_strand_id
1 'polypeptide(L)'
;DKWDVLTLVTDQYTREIVSSHFMMDCLGVYDNGQKGNYYFTNGRKENVDKYLKELSESFIFTWSWYVQAHENWHLAWKDSFTPILFGKKLAIVPDWETENFADIQIRIQPGNAFGTGHHETTSLIIKHLMENIIPHCSVLDVGTGSGILAIAAKKLGAGKVTCIEYDRDCQKNFETNVRLNKLVGKLKFIHQETLQWMDYSQDIILINVNRHIILDLLPLLKKSTGLILLTGILQEDLKLVEAECNKNNIIIKNVAANGEWICLTVLAREN
;
A
#
# COMPACT_ATOMS: atom_id res chain seq x y z
N ASP A 1 12.13 -19.18 17.76
CA ASP A 1 12.58 -17.88 18.25
C ASP A 1 11.49 -17.25 19.10
N LYS A 2 11.88 -16.44 20.07
CA LYS A 2 10.98 -15.74 20.99
C LYS A 2 11.35 -14.24 20.96
N TRP A 3 10.36 -13.40 21.18
CA TRP A 3 10.57 -11.96 21.34
C TRP A 3 10.38 -11.54 22.77
N ASP A 4 11.22 -10.64 23.25
CA ASP A 4 10.97 -9.88 24.46
C ASP A 4 10.02 -8.73 24.10
N VAL A 5 8.86 -8.66 24.75
CA VAL A 5 7.88 -7.61 24.51
C VAL A 5 7.78 -6.71 25.71
N LEU A 6 8.09 -5.44 25.53
CA LEU A 6 7.89 -4.36 26.50
C LEU A 6 6.49 -3.78 26.32
N THR A 7 5.68 -3.80 27.37
CA THR A 7 4.45 -3.00 27.44
C THR A 7 4.73 -1.75 28.24
N LEU A 8 4.47 -0.59 27.62
CA LEU A 8 4.61 0.74 28.23
C LEU A 8 3.22 1.37 28.38
N VAL A 9 2.85 1.77 29.59
CA VAL A 9 1.54 2.37 29.91
C VAL A 9 1.78 3.79 30.44
N THR A 10 1.32 4.78 29.68
CA THR A 10 1.38 6.21 30.04
C THR A 10 0.57 7.00 28.99
N ASP A 11 0.47 8.32 29.15
CA ASP A 11 -0.09 9.22 28.14
C ASP A 11 0.77 9.22 26.85
N GLN A 12 0.15 9.64 25.75
CA GLN A 12 0.79 9.61 24.43
C GLN A 12 2.09 10.41 24.37
N TYR A 13 2.10 11.61 24.93
CA TYR A 13 3.27 12.50 24.90
C TYR A 13 4.48 11.90 25.63
N THR A 14 4.25 11.43 26.87
CA THR A 14 5.29 10.75 27.66
C THR A 14 5.78 9.48 26.94
N ARG A 15 4.89 8.73 26.30
CA ARG A 15 5.24 7.51 25.58
C ARG A 15 6.14 7.76 24.39
N GLU A 16 5.88 8.81 23.61
CA GLU A 16 6.72 9.20 22.48
C GLU A 16 8.14 9.58 22.94
N ILE A 17 8.26 10.34 24.02
CA ILE A 17 9.57 10.71 24.60
C ILE A 17 10.32 9.48 25.09
N VAL A 18 9.67 8.65 25.93
CA VAL A 18 10.30 7.48 26.54
C VAL A 18 10.71 6.46 25.47
N SER A 19 9.84 6.21 24.49
CA SER A 19 10.13 5.21 23.45
C SER A 19 11.20 5.66 22.46
N SER A 20 11.40 6.95 22.25
CA SER A 20 12.45 7.47 21.35
C SER A 20 13.86 6.98 21.72
N HIS A 21 14.09 6.67 23.00
CA HIS A 21 15.38 6.21 23.51
C HIS A 21 15.75 4.78 23.11
N PHE A 22 14.77 3.95 22.76
CA PHE A 22 14.99 2.54 22.37
C PHE A 22 14.34 2.15 21.04
N MET A 23 13.73 3.10 20.34
CA MET A 23 13.02 2.83 19.07
C MET A 23 13.94 2.23 18.00
N MET A 24 15.21 2.65 17.96
CA MET A 24 16.20 2.12 17.00
C MET A 24 16.53 0.63 17.23
N ASP A 25 16.31 0.12 18.43
CA ASP A 25 16.53 -1.28 18.80
C ASP A 25 15.26 -2.13 18.68
N CYS A 26 14.11 -1.50 18.41
CA CYS A 26 12.81 -2.12 18.36
C CYS A 26 12.53 -2.70 16.97
N LEU A 27 12.04 -3.94 16.93
CA LEU A 27 11.66 -4.63 15.68
C LEU A 27 10.30 -4.18 15.14
N GLY A 28 9.43 -3.68 16.04
CA GLY A 28 8.09 -3.23 15.69
C GLY A 28 7.35 -2.73 16.92
N VAL A 29 6.29 -1.95 16.69
CA VAL A 29 5.46 -1.36 17.73
C VAL A 29 3.99 -1.61 17.43
N TYR A 30 3.22 -1.96 18.46
CA TYR A 30 1.77 -1.92 18.42
C TYR A 30 1.27 -0.95 19.49
N ASP A 31 0.61 0.12 19.06
CA ASP A 31 0.07 1.15 19.94
C ASP A 31 -1.46 1.25 19.76
N ASN A 32 -2.21 1.20 20.86
CA ASN A 32 -3.67 1.32 20.88
C ASN A 32 -4.16 2.61 21.58
N GLY A 33 -3.30 3.60 21.73
CA GLY A 33 -3.58 4.88 22.38
C GLY A 33 -3.45 4.86 23.91
N GLN A 34 -3.71 3.74 24.57
CA GLN A 34 -3.59 3.58 26.03
C GLN A 34 -2.27 2.95 26.45
N LYS A 35 -1.75 2.04 25.63
CA LYS A 35 -0.48 1.34 25.87
C LYS A 35 0.25 1.07 24.56
N GLY A 36 1.57 1.10 24.59
CA GLY A 36 2.45 0.66 23.51
C GLY A 36 3.12 -0.67 23.84
N ASN A 37 3.09 -1.61 22.91
CA ASN A 37 3.88 -2.85 22.98
C ASN A 37 5.03 -2.75 21.99
N TYR A 38 6.25 -2.94 22.48
CA TYR A 38 7.49 -2.81 21.73
C TYR A 38 8.20 -4.17 21.68
N TYR A 39 8.53 -4.62 20.50
CA TYR A 39 9.06 -5.97 20.24
C TYR A 39 10.57 -5.93 20.03
N PHE A 40 11.31 -6.79 20.73
CA PHE A 40 12.77 -6.85 20.68
C PHE A 40 13.28 -8.26 20.43
N THR A 41 14.46 -8.36 19.84
CA THR A 41 15.23 -9.63 19.86
C THR A 41 15.69 -9.93 21.28
N ASN A 42 15.87 -11.23 21.58
CA ASN A 42 16.39 -11.67 22.87
C ASN A 42 17.70 -10.96 23.26
N GLY A 43 17.81 -10.56 24.53
CA GLY A 43 19.00 -9.93 25.09
C GLY A 43 19.02 -8.39 25.10
N ARG A 44 17.96 -7.72 24.61
CA ARG A 44 17.86 -6.25 24.66
C ARG A 44 17.23 -5.73 25.95
N LYS A 45 16.51 -6.58 26.69
CA LYS A 45 15.74 -6.24 27.89
C LYS A 45 16.55 -5.48 28.93
N GLU A 46 17.76 -5.94 29.28
CA GLU A 46 18.60 -5.31 30.33
C GLU A 46 18.98 -3.88 29.97
N ASN A 47 19.33 -3.63 28.71
CA ASN A 47 19.70 -2.28 28.24
C ASN A 47 18.50 -1.33 28.26
N VAL A 48 17.34 -1.80 27.78
CA VAL A 48 16.11 -1.01 27.78
C VAL A 48 15.63 -0.74 29.20
N ASP A 49 15.66 -1.72 30.09
CA ASP A 49 15.30 -1.55 31.50
C ASP A 49 16.15 -0.50 32.21
N LYS A 50 17.43 -0.41 31.87
CA LYS A 50 18.31 0.63 32.42
C LYS A 50 17.80 2.04 32.05
N TYR A 51 17.48 2.27 30.77
CA TYR A 51 16.91 3.53 30.32
C TYR A 51 15.55 3.83 30.97
N LEU A 52 14.67 2.81 31.06
CA LEU A 52 13.37 3.01 31.66
C LEU A 52 13.46 3.41 33.14
N LYS A 53 14.39 2.82 33.89
CA LYS A 53 14.65 3.20 35.27
C LYS A 53 15.14 4.64 35.41
N GLU A 54 16.09 5.05 34.58
CA GLU A 54 16.61 6.44 34.56
C GLU A 54 15.49 7.44 34.21
N LEU A 55 14.66 7.13 33.20
CA LEU A 55 13.58 8.00 32.77
C LEU A 55 12.40 8.05 33.78
N SER A 56 12.20 6.99 34.57
CA SER A 56 11.15 6.97 35.60
C SER A 56 11.39 7.96 36.77
N GLU A 57 12.58 8.51 36.88
CA GLU A 57 12.85 9.60 37.81
C GLU A 57 12.26 10.96 37.35
N SER A 58 12.01 11.10 36.04
CA SER A 58 11.56 12.36 35.44
C SER A 58 10.14 12.28 34.83
N PHE A 59 9.66 11.09 34.54
CA PHE A 59 8.37 10.87 33.89
C PHE A 59 7.55 9.82 34.64
N ILE A 60 6.23 9.96 34.60
CA ILE A 60 5.30 9.01 35.23
C ILE A 60 4.82 7.98 34.20
N PHE A 61 5.30 6.77 34.31
CA PHE A 61 4.88 5.65 33.49
C PHE A 61 5.10 4.32 34.20
N THR A 62 4.46 3.25 33.69
CA THR A 62 4.67 1.88 34.14
C THR A 62 5.04 0.99 32.97
N TRP A 63 5.84 -0.02 33.22
CA TRP A 63 6.21 -0.98 32.19
C TRP A 63 6.26 -2.40 32.73
N SER A 64 6.08 -3.33 31.82
CA SER A 64 6.22 -4.76 32.09
C SER A 64 6.77 -5.47 30.86
N TRP A 65 7.42 -6.60 31.10
CA TRP A 65 7.94 -7.45 30.06
C TRP A 65 7.23 -8.80 30.05
N TYR A 66 6.99 -9.31 28.86
CA TYR A 66 6.61 -10.70 28.65
C TYR A 66 7.34 -11.28 27.45
N VAL A 67 7.40 -12.59 27.36
CA VAL A 67 8.01 -13.29 26.23
C VAL A 67 6.90 -13.80 25.33
N GLN A 68 6.95 -13.43 24.06
CA GLN A 68 6.00 -13.88 23.05
C GLN A 68 6.69 -14.88 22.12
N ALA A 69 6.09 -16.05 21.94
CA ALA A 69 6.58 -17.02 20.97
C ALA A 69 6.34 -16.47 19.54
N HIS A 70 7.34 -16.64 18.68
CA HIS A 70 7.30 -16.15 17.29
C HIS A 70 6.14 -16.76 16.48
N GLU A 71 5.69 -17.95 16.83
CA GLU A 71 4.70 -18.72 16.06
C GLU A 71 3.29 -18.13 16.07
N ASN A 72 2.88 -17.47 17.14
CA ASN A 72 1.49 -17.01 17.29
C ASN A 72 1.19 -15.69 16.52
N TRP A 73 2.19 -14.88 16.28
CA TRP A 73 1.98 -13.61 15.56
C TRP A 73 1.72 -13.83 14.07
N HIS A 74 2.46 -14.75 13.46
CA HIS A 74 2.27 -15.11 12.06
C HIS A 74 0.92 -15.80 11.78
N LEU A 75 0.35 -16.50 12.76
CA LEU A 75 -0.95 -17.14 12.61
C LEU A 75 -2.08 -16.12 12.75
N ALA A 76 -2.09 -15.32 13.82
CA ALA A 76 -3.13 -14.30 14.04
C ALA A 76 -3.16 -13.25 12.92
N TRP A 77 -2.00 -12.91 12.33
CA TRP A 77 -1.91 -12.01 11.20
C TRP A 77 -2.43 -12.66 9.91
N LYS A 78 -2.13 -13.93 9.67
CA LYS A 78 -2.67 -14.68 8.53
C LYS A 78 -4.19 -14.79 8.57
N ASP A 79 -4.76 -15.01 9.74
CA ASP A 79 -6.21 -15.12 9.92
C ASP A 79 -6.96 -13.81 9.62
N SER A 80 -6.27 -12.66 9.66
CA SER A 80 -6.85 -11.36 9.27
C SER A 80 -6.89 -11.12 7.75
N PHE A 81 -6.16 -11.92 6.96
CA PHE A 81 -6.14 -11.80 5.50
C PHE A 81 -7.22 -12.68 4.86
N THR A 82 -8.42 -12.14 4.77
CA THR A 82 -9.52 -12.78 4.05
C THR A 82 -9.45 -12.51 2.55
N PRO A 83 -9.88 -13.43 1.67
CA PRO A 83 -10.02 -13.18 0.24
C PRO A 83 -10.88 -11.96 -0.08
N ILE A 84 -10.40 -11.11 -0.97
CA ILE A 84 -11.17 -9.95 -1.46
C ILE A 84 -11.81 -10.35 -2.79
N LEU A 85 -13.14 -10.32 -2.84
CA LEU A 85 -13.91 -10.81 -3.98
C LEU A 85 -14.50 -9.67 -4.80
N PHE A 86 -14.30 -9.72 -6.10
CA PHE A 86 -14.96 -8.87 -7.11
C PHE A 86 -15.95 -9.73 -7.91
N GLY A 87 -17.04 -10.09 -7.26
CA GLY A 87 -17.99 -11.06 -7.76
C GLY A 87 -17.34 -12.43 -7.98
N LYS A 88 -17.74 -13.11 -9.05
CA LYS A 88 -17.14 -14.39 -9.48
C LYS A 88 -15.96 -14.21 -10.43
N LYS A 89 -15.72 -12.99 -10.91
CA LYS A 89 -14.75 -12.71 -11.96
C LYS A 89 -13.31 -12.63 -11.46
N LEU A 90 -13.07 -11.97 -10.31
CA LEU A 90 -11.72 -11.76 -9.79
C LEU A 90 -11.69 -11.88 -8.27
N ALA A 91 -10.65 -12.52 -7.75
CA ALA A 91 -10.33 -12.57 -6.33
C ALA A 91 -8.86 -12.19 -6.08
N ILE A 92 -8.61 -11.48 -4.99
CA ILE A 92 -7.27 -11.26 -4.45
C ILE A 92 -7.16 -12.12 -3.21
N VAL A 93 -6.13 -12.95 -3.15
CA VAL A 93 -5.90 -13.90 -2.06
C VAL A 93 -4.45 -13.83 -1.60
N PRO A 94 -4.17 -14.12 -0.33
CA PRO A 94 -2.79 -14.25 0.14
C PRO A 94 -2.09 -15.47 -0.53
N ASP A 95 -0.76 -15.49 -0.52
CA ASP A 95 0.05 -16.51 -1.19
C ASP A 95 -0.13 -17.93 -0.63
N TRP A 96 -0.52 -18.05 0.64
CA TRP A 96 -0.80 -19.35 1.30
C TRP A 96 -2.20 -19.91 1.04
N GLU A 97 -3.09 -19.12 0.42
CA GLU A 97 -4.43 -19.58 0.12
C GLU A 97 -4.44 -20.60 -1.01
N THR A 98 -5.12 -21.73 -0.82
CA THR A 98 -5.16 -22.84 -1.77
C THR A 98 -6.48 -22.95 -2.53
N GLU A 99 -7.56 -22.40 -1.98
CA GLU A 99 -8.88 -22.46 -2.60
C GLU A 99 -9.01 -21.51 -3.78
N ASN A 100 -9.92 -21.83 -4.68
CA ASN A 100 -10.29 -21.01 -5.82
C ASN A 100 -11.59 -20.28 -5.55
N PHE A 101 -11.55 -18.95 -5.56
CA PHE A 101 -12.69 -18.09 -5.25
C PHE A 101 -13.31 -17.40 -6.47
N ALA A 102 -12.60 -17.35 -7.60
CA ALA A 102 -13.03 -16.65 -8.79
C ALA A 102 -12.32 -17.17 -10.05
N ASP A 103 -12.85 -16.80 -11.24
CA ASP A 103 -12.27 -17.18 -12.54
C ASP A 103 -10.82 -16.67 -12.68
N ILE A 104 -10.55 -15.47 -12.18
CA ILE A 104 -9.21 -14.85 -12.11
C ILE A 104 -8.81 -14.72 -10.65
N GLN A 105 -7.72 -15.36 -10.26
CA GLN A 105 -7.20 -15.27 -8.92
C GLN A 105 -5.82 -14.59 -8.93
N ILE A 106 -5.68 -13.55 -8.11
CA ILE A 106 -4.43 -12.80 -7.88
C ILE A 106 -3.89 -13.21 -6.52
N ARG A 107 -2.68 -13.81 -6.51
CA ARG A 107 -1.99 -14.20 -5.29
C ARG A 107 -1.01 -13.10 -4.88
N ILE A 108 -1.11 -12.62 -3.66
CA ILE A 108 -0.24 -11.58 -3.12
C ILE A 108 0.44 -12.11 -1.87
N GLN A 109 1.76 -11.97 -1.82
CA GLN A 109 2.50 -12.11 -0.58
C GLN A 109 2.35 -10.81 0.21
N PRO A 110 1.60 -10.80 1.32
CA PRO A 110 1.56 -9.63 2.19
C PRO A 110 2.96 -9.32 2.73
N GLY A 111 3.37 -8.07 2.64
CA GLY A 111 4.70 -7.61 3.03
C GLY A 111 4.68 -6.14 3.43
N ASN A 112 5.85 -5.53 3.57
CA ASN A 112 6.00 -4.11 3.92
C ASN A 112 5.65 -3.16 2.76
N ALA A 113 5.58 -3.66 1.52
CA ALA A 113 5.16 -2.85 0.39
C ALA A 113 3.66 -2.55 0.45
N PHE A 114 3.27 -1.30 0.14
CA PHE A 114 1.88 -0.92 -0.01
C PHE A 114 1.19 -1.74 -1.12
N GLY A 115 -0.13 -2.00 -0.96
CA GLY A 115 -0.90 -2.75 -1.96
C GLY A 115 -1.04 -4.23 -1.64
N THR A 116 -1.34 -4.58 -0.38
CA THR A 116 -1.73 -5.95 0.01
C THR A 116 -3.13 -6.34 -0.47
N GLY A 117 -3.88 -5.39 -1.07
CA GLY A 117 -5.24 -5.57 -1.55
C GLY A 117 -6.33 -5.17 -0.55
N HIS A 118 -6.05 -5.16 0.74
CA HIS A 118 -7.05 -4.89 1.79
C HIS A 118 -7.40 -3.41 1.97
N HIS A 119 -6.63 -2.49 1.38
CA HIS A 119 -6.94 -1.07 1.45
C HIS A 119 -8.06 -0.71 0.48
N GLU A 120 -8.99 0.14 0.90
CA GLU A 120 -10.16 0.57 0.13
C GLU A 120 -9.77 1.13 -1.24
N THR A 121 -8.67 1.87 -1.33
CA THR A 121 -8.15 2.44 -2.59
C THR A 121 -7.82 1.36 -3.62
N THR A 122 -7.19 0.25 -3.20
CA THR A 122 -6.87 -0.86 -4.09
C THR A 122 -8.12 -1.52 -4.65
N SER A 123 -9.14 -1.72 -3.79
CA SER A 123 -10.42 -2.27 -4.22
C SER A 123 -11.17 -1.35 -5.17
N LEU A 124 -11.16 -0.03 -4.91
CA LEU A 124 -11.77 0.96 -5.78
C LEU A 124 -11.17 0.95 -7.19
N ILE A 125 -9.85 1.07 -7.28
CA ILE A 125 -9.17 1.18 -8.58
C ILE A 125 -9.29 -0.13 -9.39
N ILE A 126 -9.26 -1.29 -8.73
CA ILE A 126 -9.47 -2.59 -9.42
C ILE A 126 -10.89 -2.70 -9.98
N LYS A 127 -11.91 -2.25 -9.24
CA LYS A 127 -13.29 -2.19 -9.74
C LYS A 127 -13.37 -1.37 -11.03
N HIS A 128 -12.84 -0.15 -11.03
CA HIS A 128 -12.83 0.71 -12.20
C HIS A 128 -11.98 0.16 -13.35
N LEU A 129 -10.87 -0.49 -13.03
CA LEU A 129 -10.06 -1.19 -14.02
C LEU A 129 -10.85 -2.30 -14.71
N MET A 130 -11.60 -3.12 -13.96
CA MET A 130 -12.43 -4.21 -14.51
C MET A 130 -13.54 -3.71 -15.45
N GLU A 131 -14.04 -2.50 -15.22
CA GLU A 131 -15.08 -1.87 -16.04
C GLU A 131 -14.53 -1.25 -17.33
N ASN A 132 -13.27 -0.81 -17.32
CA ASN A 132 -12.69 0.00 -18.39
C ASN A 132 -11.59 -0.72 -19.20
N ILE A 133 -11.07 -1.85 -18.70
CA ILE A 133 -9.99 -2.55 -19.38
C ILE A 133 -10.49 -3.22 -20.66
N ILE A 134 -9.78 -3.02 -21.75
CA ILE A 134 -10.01 -3.67 -23.02
C ILE A 134 -8.88 -4.65 -23.35
N PRO A 135 -9.14 -5.76 -24.03
CA PRO A 135 -8.10 -6.71 -24.40
C PRO A 135 -6.96 -6.05 -25.17
N HIS A 136 -5.75 -6.44 -24.84
CA HIS A 136 -4.50 -5.97 -25.47
C HIS A 136 -4.14 -4.50 -25.26
N CYS A 137 -4.90 -3.73 -24.46
CA CYS A 137 -4.54 -2.34 -24.12
C CYS A 137 -3.18 -2.26 -23.44
N SER A 138 -2.53 -1.13 -23.59
CA SER A 138 -1.32 -0.77 -22.85
C SER A 138 -1.68 -0.13 -21.51
N VAL A 139 -0.99 -0.54 -20.44
CA VAL A 139 -1.24 -0.05 -19.08
C VAL A 139 0.06 0.46 -18.46
N LEU A 140 -0.02 1.59 -17.79
CA LEU A 140 1.01 2.14 -16.92
C LEU A 140 0.54 2.08 -15.48
N ASP A 141 1.32 1.50 -14.59
CA ASP A 141 1.09 1.46 -13.15
C ASP A 141 2.14 2.34 -12.46
N VAL A 142 1.70 3.48 -11.92
CA VAL A 142 2.55 4.53 -11.34
C VAL A 142 2.58 4.38 -9.82
N GLY A 143 3.77 4.16 -9.27
CA GLY A 143 3.94 3.77 -7.86
C GLY A 143 3.42 2.35 -7.63
N THR A 144 3.94 1.40 -8.39
CA THR A 144 3.38 0.04 -8.46
C THR A 144 3.43 -0.74 -7.14
N GLY A 145 4.34 -0.39 -6.23
CA GLY A 145 4.48 -1.03 -4.91
C GLY A 145 4.57 -2.55 -5.01
N SER A 146 3.60 -3.26 -4.45
CA SER A 146 3.49 -4.73 -4.50
C SER A 146 3.26 -5.30 -5.90
N GLY A 147 2.90 -4.46 -6.88
CA GLY A 147 2.54 -4.85 -8.25
C GLY A 147 1.10 -5.31 -8.43
N ILE A 148 0.25 -5.20 -7.42
CA ILE A 148 -1.11 -5.76 -7.44
C ILE A 148 -1.95 -5.21 -8.59
N LEU A 149 -1.87 -3.91 -8.89
CA LEU A 149 -2.64 -3.28 -9.97
C LEU A 149 -2.13 -3.72 -11.35
N ALA A 150 -0.82 -3.76 -11.54
CA ALA A 150 -0.19 -4.26 -12.75
C ALA A 150 -0.53 -5.74 -13.01
N ILE A 151 -0.51 -6.57 -11.96
CA ILE A 151 -0.89 -7.99 -12.02
C ILE A 151 -2.37 -8.11 -12.39
N ALA A 152 -3.26 -7.30 -11.77
CA ALA A 152 -4.67 -7.26 -12.09
C ALA A 152 -4.89 -6.89 -13.56
N ALA A 153 -4.29 -5.81 -14.03
CA ALA A 153 -4.38 -5.38 -15.42
C ALA A 153 -3.95 -6.49 -16.39
N LYS A 154 -2.80 -7.14 -16.11
CA LYS A 154 -2.30 -8.22 -16.96
C LYS A 154 -3.23 -9.43 -17.01
N LYS A 155 -3.76 -9.86 -15.87
CA LYS A 155 -4.70 -10.99 -15.77
C LYS A 155 -6.06 -10.67 -16.36
N LEU A 156 -6.47 -9.41 -16.38
CA LEU A 156 -7.70 -8.94 -17.02
C LEU A 156 -7.57 -8.77 -18.55
N GLY A 157 -6.39 -8.99 -19.13
CA GLY A 157 -6.20 -9.03 -20.59
C GLY A 157 -5.36 -7.89 -21.18
N ALA A 158 -4.73 -7.04 -20.36
CA ALA A 158 -3.80 -6.01 -20.85
C ALA A 158 -2.67 -6.64 -21.67
N GLY A 159 -2.33 -6.01 -22.79
CA GLY A 159 -1.23 -6.42 -23.67
C GLY A 159 0.13 -6.10 -23.05
N LYS A 160 0.48 -4.82 -23.02
CA LYS A 160 1.72 -4.31 -22.44
C LYS A 160 1.43 -3.65 -21.10
N VAL A 161 2.15 -4.04 -20.06
CA VAL A 161 2.05 -3.42 -18.74
C VAL A 161 3.43 -2.94 -18.32
N THR A 162 3.53 -1.64 -18.04
CA THR A 162 4.73 -0.97 -17.52
C THR A 162 4.46 -0.53 -16.08
N CYS A 163 5.40 -0.80 -15.19
CA CYS A 163 5.33 -0.51 -13.77
C CYS A 163 6.47 0.43 -13.40
N ILE A 164 6.18 1.55 -12.75
CA ILE A 164 7.21 2.47 -12.25
C ILE A 164 7.16 2.46 -10.72
N GLU A 165 8.34 2.37 -10.11
CA GLU A 165 8.52 2.45 -8.66
C GLU A 165 9.88 3.05 -8.34
N TYR A 166 9.89 3.94 -7.38
CA TYR A 166 11.12 4.60 -6.94
C TYR A 166 11.73 3.89 -5.72
N ASP A 167 10.90 3.26 -4.88
CA ASP A 167 11.36 2.55 -3.70
C ASP A 167 11.91 1.16 -4.08
N ARG A 168 13.21 0.98 -3.85
CA ARG A 168 13.89 -0.30 -4.12
C ARG A 168 13.43 -1.43 -3.22
N ASP A 169 12.97 -1.13 -2.02
CA ASP A 169 12.52 -2.14 -1.07
C ASP A 169 11.24 -2.83 -1.55
N CYS A 170 10.44 -2.14 -2.37
CA CYS A 170 9.26 -2.72 -3.01
C CYS A 170 9.59 -3.76 -4.10
N GLN A 171 10.75 -3.65 -4.76
CA GLN A 171 11.10 -4.50 -5.91
C GLN A 171 11.06 -5.98 -5.58
N LYS A 172 11.60 -6.39 -4.45
CA LYS A 172 11.63 -7.81 -4.03
C LYS A 172 10.23 -8.39 -3.84
N ASN A 173 9.32 -7.61 -3.26
CA ASN A 173 7.92 -8.00 -3.06
C ASN A 173 7.19 -8.06 -4.41
N PHE A 174 7.37 -7.05 -5.28
CA PHE A 174 6.88 -7.04 -6.65
C PHE A 174 7.28 -8.31 -7.42
N GLU A 175 8.57 -8.64 -7.46
CA GLU A 175 9.09 -9.81 -8.16
C GLU A 175 8.50 -11.13 -7.62
N THR A 176 8.32 -11.22 -6.30
CA THR A 176 7.68 -12.37 -5.65
C THR A 176 6.23 -12.49 -6.11
N ASN A 177 5.46 -11.40 -6.08
CA ASN A 177 4.07 -11.40 -6.51
C ASN A 177 3.91 -11.72 -8.00
N VAL A 178 4.78 -11.18 -8.85
CA VAL A 178 4.82 -11.51 -10.28
C VAL A 178 5.06 -13.00 -10.50
N ARG A 179 5.96 -13.62 -9.73
CA ARG A 179 6.25 -15.07 -9.79
C ARG A 179 5.07 -15.91 -9.32
N LEU A 180 4.44 -15.56 -8.19
CA LEU A 180 3.25 -16.22 -7.67
C LEU A 180 2.11 -16.25 -8.68
N ASN A 181 2.00 -15.21 -9.50
CA ASN A 181 0.96 -15.08 -10.52
C ASN A 181 1.37 -15.61 -11.90
N LYS A 182 2.56 -16.22 -12.05
CA LYS A 182 3.09 -16.79 -13.31
C LYS A 182 3.22 -15.74 -14.43
N LEU A 183 3.66 -14.52 -14.05
CA LEU A 183 3.78 -13.36 -14.95
C LEU A 183 5.24 -12.91 -15.17
N VAL A 184 6.22 -13.75 -14.85
CA VAL A 184 7.63 -13.46 -15.09
C VAL A 184 7.87 -13.14 -16.57
N GLY A 185 8.52 -12.01 -16.84
CA GLY A 185 8.79 -11.53 -18.20
C GLY A 185 7.59 -10.90 -18.92
N LYS A 186 6.40 -10.83 -18.28
CA LYS A 186 5.18 -10.26 -18.86
C LYS A 186 4.86 -8.84 -18.39
N LEU A 187 5.55 -8.36 -17.36
CA LEU A 187 5.46 -7.01 -16.83
C LEU A 187 6.83 -6.34 -16.95
N LYS A 188 6.86 -5.05 -17.35
CA LYS A 188 8.09 -4.27 -17.42
C LYS A 188 8.20 -3.42 -16.17
N PHE A 189 9.10 -3.77 -15.25
CA PHE A 189 9.42 -2.96 -14.08
C PHE A 189 10.51 -1.94 -14.41
N ILE A 190 10.33 -0.70 -13.96
CA ILE A 190 11.29 0.38 -14.14
C ILE A 190 11.49 1.05 -12.78
N HIS A 191 12.72 0.99 -12.28
CA HIS A 191 13.10 1.74 -11.09
C HIS A 191 13.33 3.21 -11.49
N GLN A 192 12.37 4.06 -11.16
CA GLN A 192 12.43 5.48 -11.49
C GLN A 192 11.52 6.30 -10.55
N GLU A 193 11.97 7.51 -10.25
CA GLU A 193 11.17 8.52 -9.58
C GLU A 193 9.91 8.85 -10.40
N THR A 194 8.76 8.79 -9.74
CA THR A 194 7.44 8.95 -10.38
C THR A 194 7.31 10.28 -11.13
N LEU A 195 7.78 11.39 -10.55
CA LEU A 195 7.70 12.72 -11.14
C LEU A 195 8.69 12.94 -12.31
N GLN A 196 9.66 12.06 -12.49
CA GLN A 196 10.61 12.08 -13.60
C GLN A 196 10.14 11.26 -14.80
N TRP A 197 9.05 10.51 -14.68
CA TRP A 197 8.46 9.78 -15.79
C TRP A 197 7.78 10.73 -16.76
N MET A 198 7.98 10.53 -18.06
CA MET A 198 7.52 11.47 -19.09
C MET A 198 6.62 10.84 -20.17
N ASP A 199 6.48 9.51 -20.18
CA ASP A 199 5.66 8.80 -21.18
C ASP A 199 4.31 8.38 -20.59
N TYR A 200 3.27 9.16 -20.85
CA TYR A 200 1.89 8.90 -20.42
C TYR A 200 0.98 8.57 -21.61
N SER A 201 1.52 7.90 -22.64
CA SER A 201 0.79 7.56 -23.88
C SER A 201 0.02 6.24 -23.83
N GLN A 202 -0.03 5.59 -22.65
CA GLN A 202 -0.71 4.31 -22.48
C GLN A 202 -2.23 4.48 -22.49
N ASP A 203 -2.95 3.42 -22.93
CA ASP A 203 -4.43 3.41 -23.00
C ASP A 203 -5.08 3.56 -21.62
N ILE A 204 -4.45 3.01 -20.57
CA ILE A 204 -4.89 3.12 -19.18
C ILE A 204 -3.69 3.44 -18.29
N ILE A 205 -3.85 4.43 -17.42
CA ILE A 205 -2.87 4.80 -16.40
C ILE A 205 -3.50 4.59 -15.02
N LEU A 206 -2.84 3.80 -14.19
CA LEU A 206 -3.24 3.49 -12.82
C LEU A 206 -2.35 4.27 -11.86
N ILE A 207 -2.95 5.00 -10.92
CA ILE A 207 -2.22 5.80 -9.92
C ILE A 207 -2.88 5.59 -8.56
N ASN A 208 -2.19 4.92 -7.65
CA ASN A 208 -2.61 4.73 -6.26
C ASN A 208 -1.48 5.18 -5.33
N VAL A 209 -1.36 6.49 -5.18
CA VAL A 209 -0.30 7.14 -4.38
C VAL A 209 -0.90 8.24 -3.51
N ASN A 210 -0.11 8.79 -2.60
CA ASN A 210 -0.54 9.86 -1.71
C ASN A 210 -0.98 11.12 -2.48
N ARG A 211 -1.98 11.84 -1.95
CA ARG A 211 -2.55 13.06 -2.56
C ARG A 211 -1.50 14.08 -3.04
N HIS A 212 -0.46 14.35 -2.25
CA HIS A 212 0.56 15.32 -2.63
C HIS A 212 1.29 14.93 -3.93
N ILE A 213 1.61 13.65 -4.10
CA ILE A 213 2.22 13.14 -5.34
C ILE A 213 1.24 13.25 -6.51
N ILE A 214 -0.05 12.99 -6.27
CA ILE A 214 -1.09 13.15 -7.30
C ILE A 214 -1.14 14.59 -7.79
N LEU A 215 -1.16 15.58 -6.89
CA LEU A 215 -1.18 16.99 -7.25
C LEU A 215 0.04 17.39 -8.10
N ASP A 216 1.22 16.87 -7.78
CA ASP A 216 2.45 17.11 -8.53
C ASP A 216 2.46 16.38 -9.91
N LEU A 217 1.71 15.27 -10.03
CA LEU A 217 1.56 14.53 -11.29
C LEU A 217 0.60 15.19 -12.28
N LEU A 218 -0.46 15.87 -11.82
CA LEU A 218 -1.49 16.43 -12.70
C LEU A 218 -0.93 17.28 -13.85
N PRO A 219 0.09 18.16 -13.67
CA PRO A 219 0.71 18.88 -14.76
C PRO A 219 1.36 18.00 -15.83
N LEU A 220 1.81 16.80 -15.48
CA LEU A 220 2.42 15.83 -16.39
C LEU A 220 1.35 15.03 -17.14
N LEU A 221 0.27 14.68 -16.44
CA LEU A 221 -0.83 13.88 -16.96
C LEU A 221 -1.66 14.59 -18.04
N LYS A 222 -1.57 15.91 -18.16
CA LYS A 222 -2.22 16.68 -19.25
C LYS A 222 -1.80 16.25 -20.66
N LYS A 223 -0.71 15.49 -20.79
CA LYS A 223 -0.22 14.93 -22.05
C LYS A 223 -0.72 13.52 -22.33
N SER A 224 -1.46 12.93 -21.39
CA SER A 224 -2.00 11.58 -21.55
C SER A 224 -3.06 11.55 -22.64
N THR A 225 -3.08 10.47 -23.42
CA THR A 225 -4.13 10.18 -24.40
C THR A 225 -5.10 9.12 -23.91
N GLY A 226 -4.77 8.44 -22.80
CA GLY A 226 -5.53 7.35 -22.25
C GLY A 226 -6.39 7.72 -21.03
N LEU A 227 -7.15 6.73 -20.58
CA LEU A 227 -7.94 6.82 -19.36
C LEU A 227 -7.03 6.77 -18.14
N ILE A 228 -7.25 7.66 -17.18
CA ILE A 228 -6.47 7.70 -15.94
C ILE A 228 -7.39 7.35 -14.78
N LEU A 229 -6.98 6.38 -13.96
CA LEU A 229 -7.63 5.99 -12.72
C LEU A 229 -6.74 6.44 -11.55
N LEU A 230 -7.25 7.40 -10.76
CA LEU A 230 -6.55 8.02 -9.64
C LEU A 230 -7.19 7.64 -8.32
N THR A 231 -6.43 7.18 -7.35
CA THR A 231 -6.88 6.95 -5.97
C THR A 231 -5.75 7.22 -4.97
N GLY A 232 -6.05 7.14 -3.67
CA GLY A 232 -5.16 7.64 -2.61
C GLY A 232 -5.54 9.07 -2.20
N ILE A 233 -6.81 9.42 -2.45
CA ILE A 233 -7.41 10.72 -2.18
C ILE A 233 -8.56 10.51 -1.19
N LEU A 234 -8.61 11.31 -0.13
CA LEU A 234 -9.75 11.32 0.80
C LEU A 234 -10.94 12.10 0.20
N GLN A 235 -12.16 11.75 0.61
CA GLN A 235 -13.37 12.46 0.15
C GLN A 235 -13.33 13.96 0.45
N GLU A 236 -12.78 14.36 1.59
CA GLU A 236 -12.63 15.77 1.98
C GLU A 236 -11.71 16.57 1.05
N ASP A 237 -10.79 15.89 0.39
CA ASP A 237 -9.82 16.50 -0.54
C ASP A 237 -10.36 16.65 -1.97
N LEU A 238 -11.55 16.13 -2.28
CA LEU A 238 -12.12 16.13 -3.64
C LEU A 238 -12.11 17.51 -4.27
N LYS A 239 -12.57 18.54 -3.56
CA LYS A 239 -12.65 19.91 -4.07
C LYS A 239 -11.27 20.47 -4.47
N LEU A 240 -10.25 20.17 -3.68
CA LEU A 240 -8.87 20.56 -3.97
C LEU A 240 -8.38 19.89 -5.27
N VAL A 241 -8.60 18.58 -5.37
CA VAL A 241 -8.17 17.81 -6.56
C VAL A 241 -8.95 18.21 -7.80
N GLU A 242 -10.26 18.51 -7.69
CA GLU A 242 -11.07 19.04 -8.79
C GLU A 242 -10.54 20.38 -9.31
N ALA A 243 -10.17 21.29 -8.40
CA ALA A 243 -9.60 22.59 -8.78
C ALA A 243 -8.27 22.41 -9.54
N GLU A 244 -7.38 21.55 -9.08
CA GLU A 244 -6.11 21.29 -9.75
C GLU A 244 -6.27 20.49 -11.06
N CYS A 245 -7.23 19.56 -11.15
CA CYS A 245 -7.59 18.92 -12.43
C CYS A 245 -8.03 19.96 -13.46
N ASN A 246 -8.94 20.87 -13.10
CA ASN A 246 -9.42 21.92 -14.00
C ASN A 246 -8.29 22.85 -14.48
N LYS A 247 -7.39 23.25 -13.58
CA LYS A 247 -6.22 24.08 -13.88
C LYS A 247 -5.27 23.39 -14.88
N ASN A 248 -5.18 22.07 -14.84
CA ASN A 248 -4.31 21.27 -15.71
C ASN A 248 -5.02 20.69 -16.94
N ASN A 249 -6.23 21.16 -17.27
CA ASN A 249 -7.03 20.65 -18.40
C ASN A 249 -7.34 19.15 -18.31
N ILE A 250 -7.60 18.65 -17.10
CA ILE A 250 -8.02 17.27 -16.85
C ILE A 250 -9.51 17.27 -16.50
N ILE A 251 -10.28 16.40 -17.15
CA ILE A 251 -11.72 16.25 -16.96
C ILE A 251 -11.98 15.05 -16.05
N ILE A 252 -12.67 15.27 -14.96
CA ILE A 252 -13.18 14.17 -14.11
C ILE A 252 -14.45 13.63 -14.77
N LYS A 253 -14.43 12.35 -15.13
CA LYS A 253 -15.56 11.64 -15.75
C LYS A 253 -16.42 10.92 -14.72
N ASN A 254 -15.79 10.41 -13.68
CA ASN A 254 -16.47 9.69 -12.61
C ASN A 254 -15.74 9.87 -11.28
N VAL A 255 -16.51 9.85 -10.19
CA VAL A 255 -16.04 9.83 -8.81
C VAL A 255 -16.72 8.67 -8.10
N ALA A 256 -15.96 7.72 -7.62
CA ALA A 256 -16.47 6.62 -6.80
C ALA A 256 -15.86 6.68 -5.41
N ALA A 257 -16.61 6.29 -4.40
CA ALA A 257 -16.19 6.32 -3.01
C ALA A 257 -16.31 4.94 -2.35
N ASN A 258 -15.41 4.68 -1.40
CA ASN A 258 -15.48 3.54 -0.49
C ASN A 258 -14.84 3.96 0.85
N GLY A 259 -15.62 3.97 1.94
CA GLY A 259 -15.19 4.55 3.20
C GLY A 259 -14.83 6.02 3.03
N GLU A 260 -13.67 6.42 3.51
CA GLU A 260 -13.14 7.79 3.40
C GLU A 260 -12.44 8.08 2.07
N TRP A 261 -12.23 7.06 1.24
CA TRP A 261 -11.41 7.12 0.03
C TRP A 261 -12.25 7.27 -1.24
N ILE A 262 -11.67 7.95 -2.22
CA ILE A 262 -12.26 8.09 -3.55
C ILE A 262 -11.32 7.58 -4.65
N CYS A 263 -11.92 7.16 -5.74
CA CYS A 263 -11.27 6.91 -7.02
C CYS A 263 -11.87 7.80 -8.09
N LEU A 264 -11.02 8.52 -8.80
CA LEU A 264 -11.38 9.38 -9.91
C LEU A 264 -11.04 8.69 -11.23
N THR A 265 -11.99 8.70 -12.14
CA THR A 265 -11.75 8.38 -13.56
C THR A 265 -11.61 9.68 -14.31
N VAL A 266 -10.45 9.94 -14.89
CA VAL A 266 -10.16 11.23 -15.54
C VAL A 266 -9.58 11.05 -16.95
N LEU A 267 -9.71 12.10 -17.77
CA LEU A 267 -9.10 12.22 -19.09
C LEU A 267 -8.46 13.61 -19.24
N ALA A 268 -7.32 13.68 -19.91
CA ALA A 268 -6.83 14.96 -20.37
C ALA A 268 -7.73 15.50 -21.48
N ARG A 269 -7.97 16.82 -21.51
CA ARG A 269 -8.66 17.45 -22.65
C ARG A 269 -7.75 17.41 -23.88
N GLU A 270 -8.29 17.01 -25.00
CA GLU A 270 -7.64 17.23 -26.28
C GLU A 270 -7.46 18.74 -26.49
N ASN A 271 -6.26 19.16 -26.83
CA ASN A 271 -5.96 20.55 -27.18
C ASN A 271 -6.50 20.92 -28.57
#